data_563d9710c2fa92efb19dcae23441d34a
#
_entry.id   563d9710c2fa92efb19dcae23441d34a
#
_cell.length_a   1.000
_cell.length_b   1.000
_cell.length_c   1.000
_cell.angle_alpha   90.00
_cell.angle_beta   90.00
_cell.angle_gamma   90.00
#
_symmetry.space_group_name_H-M   'P 1'
#
loop_
_entity.id
_entity.type
_entity.pdbx_description
1 polymer ?
#
loop_
_entity_poly.entity_id
_entity_poly.type
_entity_poly.pdbx_seq_one_letter_code
_entity_poly.pdbx_strand_id
1 'polypeptide(L)'
;MSEINFDAMTSREMLNYLVAKNMEDARQAKARGDLVCWASSIAPCEFCEAMGIYTVYPENHVVGIAARKGAPELLAYAEQKGYSNDICGYARANLAYMDVQKCVSEEMPLPDVVLLCNNICDTLYKWYENIAYTLHIPCMVVDVPFNHDSVVTEENVNYVAEQFKEIIRQLETLTGKKFDYDKFEEVMKVAAQNAADWYEATSLCSAVPSPLSGFDMFNYMALIVCMRGKPECGQTFRKLNAELKQMIAEGRCGMKGVEEKHRIMWDGIACWPYLSHTYKVLKNYGINMVGSTYPSAWALRYTPGDLKSLARAYTSMGNNLGMQGQYDLRKNIIQDTKCDGVIMHMNRSCKMCDFMQYEIGQKLQEELHVPITTFDGDQADPRNYSPAQYETCLLYTSPSPRD
;
A
#
# COMPACT_ATOMS: atom_id res chain seq x y z
N MET A 1 16.94 -16.46 22.54
CA MET A 1 16.99 -15.10 21.96
C MET A 1 16.54 -14.15 23.05
N SER A 2 17.30 -13.08 23.35
CA SER A 2 16.87 -12.06 24.32
C SER A 2 15.56 -11.44 23.82
N GLU A 3 14.55 -11.31 24.69
CA GLU A 3 13.33 -10.59 24.37
C GLU A 3 13.71 -9.18 23.87
N ILE A 4 13.16 -8.81 22.69
CA ILE A 4 13.44 -7.51 22.11
C ILE A 4 12.63 -6.46 22.88
N ASN A 5 13.35 -5.51 23.44
CA ASN A 5 12.74 -4.41 24.17
C ASN A 5 12.32 -3.28 23.22
N PHE A 6 11.09 -3.32 22.73
CA PHE A 6 10.51 -2.27 21.86
C PHE A 6 10.44 -0.90 22.54
N ASP A 7 10.38 -0.83 23.86
CA ASP A 7 10.32 0.45 24.58
C ASP A 7 11.60 1.29 24.40
N ALA A 8 12.73 0.60 24.22
CA ALA A 8 14.04 1.25 24.01
C ALA A 8 14.29 1.68 22.55
N MET A 9 13.46 1.23 21.61
CA MET A 9 13.62 1.48 20.18
C MET A 9 12.87 2.74 19.75
N THR A 10 13.39 3.46 18.74
CA THR A 10 12.63 4.44 17.98
C THR A 10 11.62 3.75 17.06
N SER A 11 10.58 4.47 16.62
CA SER A 11 9.63 3.94 15.64
C SER A 11 10.32 3.47 14.34
N ARG A 12 11.39 4.13 13.93
CA ARG A 12 12.19 3.75 12.74
C ARG A 12 12.95 2.42 12.96
N GLU A 13 13.52 2.21 14.12
CA GLU A 13 14.19 0.94 14.44
C GLU A 13 13.19 -0.20 14.50
N MET A 14 12.01 0.03 15.10
CA MET A 14 10.90 -0.93 15.12
C MET A 14 10.44 -1.28 13.70
N LEU A 15 10.22 -0.28 12.83
CA LEU A 15 9.87 -0.49 11.42
C LEU A 15 10.87 -1.42 10.72
N ASN A 16 12.16 -1.09 10.79
CA ASN A 16 13.21 -1.85 10.11
C ASN A 16 13.29 -3.29 10.60
N TYR A 17 13.17 -3.47 11.92
CA TYR A 17 13.16 -4.80 12.54
C TYR A 17 11.95 -5.62 12.09
N LEU A 18 10.74 -5.05 12.14
CA LEU A 18 9.50 -5.76 11.85
C LEU A 18 9.37 -6.13 10.37
N VAL A 19 9.83 -5.27 9.46
CA VAL A 19 9.84 -5.57 8.01
C VAL A 19 10.75 -6.77 7.71
N ALA A 20 11.93 -6.82 8.30
CA ALA A 20 12.84 -7.95 8.13
C ALA A 20 12.28 -9.22 8.80
N LYS A 21 11.75 -9.09 10.02
CA LYS A 21 11.20 -10.20 10.80
C LYS A 21 9.97 -10.83 10.13
N ASN A 22 9.09 -10.05 9.51
CA ASN A 22 7.88 -10.56 8.88
C ASN A 22 8.16 -11.66 7.85
N MET A 23 9.19 -11.48 7.03
CA MET A 23 9.55 -12.46 6.01
C MET A 23 10.26 -13.68 6.62
N GLU A 24 11.08 -13.47 7.65
CA GLU A 24 11.70 -14.57 8.40
C GLU A 24 10.64 -15.43 9.10
N ASP A 25 9.66 -14.81 9.74
CA ASP A 25 8.55 -15.51 10.39
C ASP A 25 7.74 -16.34 9.37
N ALA A 26 7.54 -15.82 8.15
CA ALA A 26 6.89 -16.57 7.07
C ALA A 26 7.67 -17.84 6.69
N ARG A 27 8.99 -17.73 6.54
CA ARG A 27 9.85 -18.89 6.26
C ARG A 27 9.80 -19.90 7.39
N GLN A 28 9.85 -19.45 8.63
CA GLN A 28 9.76 -20.31 9.81
C GLN A 28 8.39 -20.98 9.93
N ALA A 29 7.30 -20.27 9.64
CA ALA A 29 5.95 -20.84 9.58
C ALA A 29 5.90 -22.01 8.57
N LYS A 30 6.38 -21.75 7.35
CA LYS A 30 6.45 -22.78 6.30
C LYS A 30 7.31 -23.97 6.72
N ALA A 31 8.46 -23.73 7.33
CA ALA A 31 9.37 -24.79 7.80
C ALA A 31 8.75 -25.66 8.92
N ARG A 32 7.86 -25.11 9.74
CA ARG A 32 7.10 -25.87 10.76
C ARG A 32 5.93 -26.66 10.17
N GLY A 33 5.58 -26.44 8.90
CA GLY A 33 4.41 -27.03 8.25
C GLY A 33 3.13 -26.22 8.47
N ASP A 34 3.23 -24.98 8.94
CA ASP A 34 2.10 -24.07 8.99
C ASP A 34 1.72 -23.61 7.57
N LEU A 35 0.43 -23.36 7.33
CA LEU A 35 -0.02 -22.87 6.03
C LEU A 35 0.43 -21.42 5.81
N VAL A 36 0.90 -21.14 4.59
CA VAL A 36 1.26 -19.80 4.13
C VAL A 36 0.29 -19.35 3.04
N CYS A 37 -0.31 -18.19 3.21
CA CYS A 37 -1.18 -17.55 2.24
C CYS A 37 -0.45 -16.41 1.53
N TRP A 38 -0.47 -16.40 0.19
CA TRP A 38 -0.20 -15.19 -0.57
C TRP A 38 -1.50 -14.41 -0.75
N ALA A 39 -1.57 -13.26 -0.12
CA ALA A 39 -2.74 -12.40 -0.18
C ALA A 39 -2.48 -11.15 -1.02
N SER A 40 -3.47 -10.66 -1.76
CA SER A 40 -3.38 -9.31 -2.32
C SER A 40 -3.31 -8.30 -1.17
N SER A 41 -2.60 -7.21 -1.37
CA SER A 41 -2.24 -6.27 -0.30
C SER A 41 -3.45 -5.72 0.47
N ILE A 42 -4.63 -5.71 -0.15
CA ILE A 42 -5.90 -5.33 0.50
C ILE A 42 -6.87 -6.51 0.67
N ALA A 43 -6.44 -7.74 0.53
CA ALA A 43 -7.30 -8.87 0.88
C ALA A 43 -7.60 -8.90 2.39
N PRO A 44 -8.73 -9.49 2.81
CA PRO A 44 -9.12 -9.55 4.22
C PRO A 44 -8.27 -10.57 4.99
N CYS A 45 -7.04 -10.19 5.31
CA CYS A 45 -6.07 -11.01 6.04
C CYS A 45 -6.55 -11.41 7.44
N GLU A 46 -7.53 -10.70 7.99
CA GLU A 46 -8.13 -10.96 9.28
C GLU A 46 -8.65 -12.40 9.39
N PHE A 47 -9.19 -12.95 8.29
CA PHE A 47 -9.65 -14.34 8.25
C PHE A 47 -8.50 -15.35 8.34
N CYS A 48 -7.41 -15.12 7.63
CA CYS A 48 -6.23 -15.97 7.67
C CYS A 48 -5.57 -15.95 9.06
N GLU A 49 -5.42 -14.76 9.64
CA GLU A 49 -4.86 -14.58 10.98
C GLU A 49 -5.69 -15.31 12.06
N ALA A 50 -7.03 -15.23 11.97
CA ALA A 50 -7.93 -15.94 12.89
C ALA A 50 -7.77 -17.46 12.82
N MET A 51 -7.44 -17.98 11.63
CA MET A 51 -7.23 -19.42 11.41
C MET A 51 -5.77 -19.87 11.62
N GLY A 52 -4.87 -18.96 12.00
CA GLY A 52 -3.45 -19.26 12.20
C GLY A 52 -2.69 -19.51 10.91
N ILE A 53 -3.17 -19.01 9.78
CA ILE A 53 -2.50 -19.06 8.47
C ILE A 53 -1.58 -17.84 8.34
N TYR A 54 -0.31 -18.07 8.06
CA TYR A 54 0.64 -16.96 7.90
C TYR A 54 0.44 -16.26 6.56
N THR A 55 0.23 -14.94 6.59
CA THR A 55 -0.07 -14.17 5.39
C THR A 55 1.13 -13.33 4.96
N VAL A 56 1.50 -13.42 3.68
CA VAL A 56 2.49 -12.57 3.02
C VAL A 56 1.90 -11.96 1.74
N TYR A 57 2.50 -10.87 1.28
CA TYR A 57 1.93 -10.02 0.24
C TYR A 57 2.90 -9.90 -0.95
N PRO A 58 2.60 -10.55 -2.09
CA PRO A 58 3.40 -10.49 -3.31
C PRO A 58 3.73 -9.09 -3.78
N GLU A 59 2.77 -8.15 -3.73
CA GLU A 59 3.00 -6.75 -4.09
C GLU A 59 4.10 -6.13 -3.23
N ASN A 60 4.02 -6.32 -1.91
CA ASN A 60 5.00 -5.75 -0.98
C ASN A 60 6.37 -6.41 -1.09
N HIS A 61 6.43 -7.70 -1.40
CA HIS A 61 7.67 -8.40 -1.70
C HIS A 61 8.37 -7.79 -2.92
N VAL A 62 7.62 -7.54 -4.00
CA VAL A 62 8.17 -6.89 -5.20
C VAL A 62 8.56 -5.45 -4.92
N VAL A 63 7.87 -4.72 -4.04
CA VAL A 63 8.32 -3.39 -3.56
C VAL A 63 9.74 -3.49 -2.99
N GLY A 64 10.00 -4.47 -2.12
CA GLY A 64 11.33 -4.71 -1.56
C GLY A 64 12.39 -5.02 -2.60
N ILE A 65 12.06 -5.81 -3.62
CA ILE A 65 12.93 -6.14 -4.75
C ILE A 65 13.21 -4.89 -5.61
N ALA A 66 12.17 -4.14 -5.96
CA ALA A 66 12.27 -2.95 -6.81
C ALA A 66 13.07 -1.83 -6.15
N ALA A 67 12.84 -1.57 -4.86
CA ALA A 67 13.58 -0.58 -4.08
C ALA A 67 15.08 -0.91 -3.97
N ARG A 68 15.45 -2.20 -4.03
CA ARG A 68 16.83 -2.69 -4.09
C ARG A 68 17.34 -2.87 -5.52
N LYS A 69 16.60 -2.39 -6.54
CA LYS A 69 16.96 -2.44 -7.96
C LYS A 69 17.09 -3.87 -8.54
N GLY A 70 16.45 -4.85 -7.95
CA GLY A 70 16.48 -6.26 -8.39
C GLY A 70 15.35 -6.64 -9.36
N ALA A 71 14.42 -5.75 -9.64
CA ALA A 71 13.29 -6.04 -10.53
C ALA A 71 13.67 -6.30 -12.00
N PRO A 72 14.68 -5.66 -12.62
CA PRO A 72 14.98 -5.82 -14.05
C PRO A 72 15.18 -7.27 -14.49
N GLU A 73 15.88 -8.08 -13.71
CA GLU A 73 16.14 -9.49 -14.05
C GLU A 73 14.85 -10.33 -14.04
N LEU A 74 13.98 -10.12 -13.04
CA LEU A 74 12.70 -10.81 -12.94
C LEU A 74 11.74 -10.35 -14.04
N LEU A 75 11.72 -9.06 -14.36
CA LEU A 75 10.88 -8.53 -15.44
C LEU A 75 11.31 -9.08 -16.80
N ALA A 76 12.62 -9.12 -17.09
CA ALA A 76 13.16 -9.71 -18.29
C ALA A 76 12.83 -11.22 -18.40
N TYR A 77 12.92 -11.94 -17.29
CA TYR A 77 12.53 -13.35 -17.23
C TYR A 77 11.04 -13.56 -17.58
N ALA A 78 10.15 -12.74 -17.00
CA ALA A 78 8.73 -12.79 -17.30
C ALA A 78 8.44 -12.52 -18.79
N GLU A 79 9.13 -11.53 -19.38
CA GLU A 79 9.02 -11.20 -20.81
C GLU A 79 9.52 -12.35 -21.71
N GLN A 80 10.61 -13.02 -21.34
CA GLN A 80 11.11 -14.21 -22.04
C GLN A 80 10.10 -15.37 -22.00
N LYS A 81 9.31 -15.50 -20.92
CA LYS A 81 8.20 -16.46 -20.83
C LYS A 81 7.00 -16.10 -21.69
N GLY A 82 6.93 -14.89 -22.24
CA GLY A 82 5.85 -14.41 -23.09
C GLY A 82 4.86 -13.45 -22.42
N TYR A 83 5.11 -13.00 -21.18
CA TYR A 83 4.31 -11.94 -20.57
C TYR A 83 4.62 -10.59 -21.22
N SER A 84 3.57 -9.85 -21.60
CA SER A 84 3.73 -8.50 -22.15
C SER A 84 4.34 -7.53 -21.13
N ASN A 85 5.19 -6.63 -21.61
CA ASN A 85 5.75 -5.54 -20.77
C ASN A 85 4.71 -4.51 -20.34
N ASP A 86 3.50 -4.54 -20.90
CA ASP A 86 2.35 -3.72 -20.51
C ASP A 86 1.62 -4.24 -19.26
N ILE A 87 1.88 -5.48 -18.86
CA ILE A 87 1.30 -6.05 -17.65
C ILE A 87 1.96 -5.42 -16.43
N CYS A 88 1.17 -5.25 -15.36
CA CYS A 88 1.62 -4.71 -14.09
C CYS A 88 3.02 -5.22 -13.69
N GLY A 89 3.94 -4.31 -13.38
CA GLY A 89 5.31 -4.62 -13.00
C GLY A 89 5.40 -5.51 -11.76
N TYR A 90 4.48 -5.35 -10.79
CA TYR A 90 4.39 -6.25 -9.64
C TYR A 90 4.03 -7.67 -10.04
N ALA A 91 3.01 -7.84 -10.89
CA ALA A 91 2.57 -9.14 -11.34
C ALA A 91 3.68 -9.87 -12.10
N ARG A 92 4.34 -9.19 -13.07
CA ARG A 92 5.45 -9.78 -13.84
C ARG A 92 6.60 -10.24 -12.95
N ALA A 93 7.05 -9.36 -12.05
CA ALA A 93 8.18 -9.67 -11.17
C ALA A 93 7.85 -10.80 -10.18
N ASN A 94 6.61 -10.86 -9.65
CA ASN A 94 6.20 -11.93 -8.75
C ASN A 94 6.03 -13.28 -9.47
N LEU A 95 5.43 -13.30 -10.67
CA LEU A 95 5.30 -14.52 -11.47
C LEU A 95 6.69 -15.09 -11.89
N ALA A 96 7.64 -14.22 -12.20
CA ALA A 96 9.02 -14.63 -12.41
C ALA A 96 9.67 -15.17 -11.12
N TYR A 97 9.45 -14.47 -9.98
CA TYR A 97 9.96 -14.91 -8.69
C TYR A 97 9.43 -16.31 -8.30
N MET A 98 8.17 -16.58 -8.56
CA MET A 98 7.55 -17.89 -8.29
C MET A 98 8.33 -19.04 -8.93
N ASP A 99 8.87 -18.84 -10.14
CA ASP A 99 9.69 -19.84 -10.83
C ASP A 99 11.14 -19.87 -10.33
N VAL A 100 11.75 -18.69 -10.19
CA VAL A 100 13.17 -18.53 -9.89
C VAL A 100 13.48 -18.73 -8.41
N GLN A 101 12.56 -18.36 -7.53
CA GLN A 101 12.65 -18.40 -6.06
C GLN A 101 13.93 -17.75 -5.50
N LYS A 102 14.47 -16.76 -6.22
CA LYS A 102 15.66 -16.01 -5.84
C LYS A 102 15.53 -14.53 -6.18
N CYS A 103 15.93 -13.67 -5.28
CA CYS A 103 15.91 -12.21 -5.48
C CYS A 103 16.96 -11.51 -4.61
N VAL A 104 17.08 -10.19 -4.77
CA VAL A 104 17.97 -9.33 -3.97
C VAL A 104 17.37 -8.91 -2.62
N SER A 105 16.11 -9.23 -2.39
CA SER A 105 15.42 -9.00 -1.13
C SER A 105 15.34 -10.28 -0.31
N GLU A 106 14.55 -10.26 0.78
CA GLU A 106 14.27 -11.45 1.55
C GLU A 106 13.45 -12.46 0.72
N GLU A 107 13.83 -13.75 0.77
CA GLU A 107 13.07 -14.79 0.07
C GLU A 107 11.70 -15.01 0.70
N MET A 108 10.67 -15.01 -0.12
CA MET A 108 9.29 -15.25 0.27
C MET A 108 8.94 -16.73 0.01
N PRO A 109 8.48 -17.50 1.01
CA PRO A 109 8.11 -18.90 0.80
C PRO A 109 6.92 -19.02 -0.15
N LEU A 110 6.90 -20.10 -0.96
CA LEU A 110 5.75 -20.37 -1.84
C LEU A 110 4.49 -20.64 -1.03
N PRO A 111 3.32 -20.21 -1.53
CA PRO A 111 2.05 -20.31 -0.81
C PRO A 111 1.46 -21.73 -0.83
N ASP A 112 0.58 -22.00 0.14
CA ASP A 112 -0.31 -23.15 0.16
C ASP A 112 -1.73 -22.80 -0.30
N VAL A 113 -2.03 -21.50 -0.30
CA VAL A 113 -3.31 -20.91 -0.72
C VAL A 113 -3.07 -19.47 -1.17
N VAL A 114 -3.88 -18.98 -2.08
CA VAL A 114 -3.92 -17.55 -2.40
C VAL A 114 -5.29 -16.95 -2.03
N LEU A 115 -5.26 -15.72 -1.55
CA LEU A 115 -6.45 -14.94 -1.21
C LEU A 115 -6.36 -13.57 -1.90
N LEU A 116 -7.33 -13.26 -2.73
CA LEU A 116 -7.39 -11.97 -3.40
C LEU A 116 -8.72 -11.26 -3.16
N CYS A 117 -8.67 -9.93 -3.24
CA CYS A 117 -9.81 -9.05 -3.30
C CYS A 117 -9.63 -8.09 -4.47
N ASN A 118 -10.65 -7.96 -5.32
CA ASN A 118 -10.56 -7.17 -6.56
C ASN A 118 -10.82 -5.68 -6.38
N ASN A 119 -11.09 -5.22 -5.17
CA ASN A 119 -11.48 -3.84 -4.87
C ASN A 119 -10.44 -2.76 -5.16
N ILE A 120 -9.26 -3.12 -5.61
CA ILE A 120 -8.23 -2.17 -6.04
C ILE A 120 -7.84 -2.33 -7.51
N CYS A 121 -7.99 -3.52 -8.10
CA CYS A 121 -7.49 -3.76 -9.47
C CYS A 121 -7.96 -5.11 -10.02
N ASP A 122 -8.41 -5.14 -11.28
CA ASP A 122 -8.82 -6.36 -11.98
C ASP A 122 -7.62 -7.26 -12.36
N THR A 123 -6.43 -6.69 -12.46
CA THR A 123 -5.21 -7.48 -12.72
C THR A 123 -4.99 -8.56 -11.67
N LEU A 124 -5.42 -8.32 -10.42
CA LEU A 124 -5.30 -9.27 -9.32
C LEU A 124 -5.97 -10.62 -9.62
N TYR A 125 -7.14 -10.62 -10.27
CA TYR A 125 -7.79 -11.87 -10.66
C TYR A 125 -6.86 -12.77 -11.46
N LYS A 126 -6.36 -12.25 -12.58
CA LYS A 126 -5.56 -13.05 -13.50
C LYS A 126 -4.16 -13.35 -12.99
N TRP A 127 -3.63 -12.48 -12.17
CA TRP A 127 -2.34 -12.69 -11.51
C TRP A 127 -2.43 -13.84 -10.49
N TYR A 128 -3.37 -13.77 -9.54
CA TYR A 128 -3.51 -14.76 -8.47
C TYR A 128 -4.09 -16.09 -8.97
N GLU A 129 -5.01 -16.05 -9.94
CA GLU A 129 -5.50 -17.25 -10.63
C GLU A 129 -4.34 -18.00 -11.33
N ASN A 130 -3.43 -17.26 -11.97
CA ASN A 130 -2.24 -17.83 -12.61
C ASN A 130 -1.31 -18.50 -11.58
N ILE A 131 -1.07 -17.87 -10.43
CA ILE A 131 -0.31 -18.47 -9.33
C ILE A 131 -0.97 -19.79 -8.89
N ALA A 132 -2.26 -19.75 -8.58
CA ALA A 132 -3.01 -20.90 -8.09
C ALA A 132 -3.01 -22.05 -9.11
N TYR A 133 -3.24 -21.74 -10.38
CA TYR A 133 -3.20 -22.70 -11.47
C TYR A 133 -1.81 -23.35 -11.61
N THR A 134 -0.75 -22.56 -11.59
CA THR A 134 0.62 -23.04 -11.79
C THR A 134 1.12 -23.89 -10.62
N LEU A 135 0.75 -23.51 -9.39
CA LEU A 135 1.15 -24.23 -8.18
C LEU A 135 0.17 -25.33 -7.76
N HIS A 136 -0.97 -25.46 -8.45
CA HIS A 136 -2.05 -26.40 -8.12
C HIS A 136 -2.57 -26.25 -6.68
N ILE A 137 -2.78 -25.00 -6.24
CA ILE A 137 -3.25 -24.65 -4.90
C ILE A 137 -4.61 -23.94 -4.94
N PRO A 138 -5.37 -23.92 -3.83
CA PRO A 138 -6.64 -23.20 -3.76
C PRO A 138 -6.47 -21.70 -4.02
N CYS A 139 -7.47 -21.12 -4.74
CA CYS A 139 -7.62 -19.70 -4.97
C CYS A 139 -8.90 -19.20 -4.32
N MET A 140 -8.78 -18.36 -3.30
CA MET A 140 -9.90 -17.73 -2.60
C MET A 140 -10.08 -16.30 -3.12
N VAL A 141 -11.29 -15.97 -3.53
CA VAL A 141 -11.59 -14.67 -4.16
C VAL A 141 -12.69 -13.97 -3.38
N VAL A 142 -12.45 -12.72 -3.04
CA VAL A 142 -13.49 -11.79 -2.61
C VAL A 142 -13.81 -10.88 -3.78
N ASP A 143 -14.99 -11.07 -4.34
CA ASP A 143 -15.50 -10.25 -5.42
C ASP A 143 -16.26 -9.05 -4.88
N VAL A 144 -15.77 -7.84 -5.16
CA VAL A 144 -16.34 -6.58 -4.70
C VAL A 144 -16.88 -5.81 -5.91
N PRO A 145 -18.19 -5.56 -5.96
CA PRO A 145 -18.79 -4.77 -7.04
C PRO A 145 -18.20 -3.35 -7.10
N PHE A 146 -17.92 -2.88 -8.31
CA PHE A 146 -17.42 -1.52 -8.53
C PHE A 146 -18.53 -0.48 -8.31
N ASN A 147 -18.24 0.59 -7.57
CA ASN A 147 -19.19 1.66 -7.26
C ASN A 147 -19.13 2.76 -8.32
N HIS A 148 -19.83 2.57 -9.45
CA HIS A 148 -19.82 3.47 -10.60
C HIS A 148 -20.20 4.92 -10.24
N ASP A 149 -21.23 5.10 -9.41
CA ASP A 149 -21.72 6.41 -8.97
C ASP A 149 -21.01 6.89 -7.69
N SER A 150 -19.91 6.23 -7.30
CA SER A 150 -19.20 6.49 -6.05
C SER A 150 -20.05 6.33 -4.78
N VAL A 151 -21.19 5.65 -4.90
CA VAL A 151 -22.11 5.35 -3.79
C VAL A 151 -21.97 3.88 -3.42
N VAL A 152 -21.68 3.63 -2.15
CA VAL A 152 -21.63 2.27 -1.58
C VAL A 152 -23.06 1.88 -1.15
N THR A 153 -23.70 1.00 -1.92
CA THR A 153 -25.08 0.55 -1.64
C THR A 153 -25.10 -0.57 -0.60
N GLU A 154 -26.24 -0.73 0.08
CA GLU A 154 -26.43 -1.84 1.03
C GLU A 154 -26.42 -3.21 0.32
N GLU A 155 -26.86 -3.28 -0.94
CA GLU A 155 -26.80 -4.48 -1.76
C GLU A 155 -25.36 -4.92 -1.98
N ASN A 156 -24.48 -3.99 -2.36
CA ASN A 156 -23.06 -4.27 -2.55
C ASN A 156 -22.39 -4.73 -1.23
N VAL A 157 -22.71 -4.08 -0.13
CA VAL A 157 -22.19 -4.46 1.19
C VAL A 157 -22.68 -5.86 1.61
N ASN A 158 -23.96 -6.16 1.41
CA ASN A 158 -24.51 -7.48 1.72
C ASN A 158 -23.87 -8.56 0.83
N TYR A 159 -23.67 -8.28 -0.46
CA TYR A 159 -23.00 -9.19 -1.38
C TYR A 159 -21.58 -9.53 -0.91
N VAL A 160 -20.79 -8.52 -0.53
CA VAL A 160 -19.42 -8.72 -0.01
C VAL A 160 -19.44 -9.47 1.33
N ALA A 161 -20.41 -9.19 2.20
CA ALA A 161 -20.55 -9.92 3.47
C ALA A 161 -20.82 -11.43 3.25
N GLU A 162 -21.60 -11.79 2.22
CA GLU A 162 -21.80 -13.19 1.84
C GLU A 162 -20.53 -13.82 1.25
N GLN A 163 -19.73 -13.07 0.48
CA GLN A 163 -18.41 -13.51 0.03
C GLN A 163 -17.48 -13.84 1.22
N PHE A 164 -17.51 -13.01 2.27
CA PHE A 164 -16.73 -13.28 3.49
C PHE A 164 -17.15 -14.58 4.19
N LYS A 165 -18.45 -14.88 4.23
CA LYS A 165 -18.92 -16.17 4.76
C LYS A 165 -18.45 -17.35 3.91
N GLU A 166 -18.35 -17.16 2.59
CA GLU A 166 -17.78 -18.16 1.70
C GLU A 166 -16.28 -18.38 1.95
N ILE A 167 -15.51 -17.31 2.15
CA ILE A 167 -14.09 -17.41 2.55
C ILE A 167 -13.95 -18.20 3.86
N ILE A 168 -14.79 -17.95 4.85
CA ILE A 168 -14.80 -18.72 6.11
C ILE A 168 -15.00 -20.22 5.84
N ARG A 169 -15.99 -20.60 5.01
CA ARG A 169 -16.25 -22.02 4.65
C ARG A 169 -15.06 -22.65 3.94
N GLN A 170 -14.43 -21.92 3.01
CA GLN A 170 -13.24 -22.39 2.30
C GLN A 170 -12.05 -22.59 3.23
N LEU A 171 -11.84 -21.68 4.19
CA LEU A 171 -10.79 -21.79 5.21
C LEU A 171 -11.05 -22.96 6.17
N GLU A 172 -12.29 -23.19 6.58
CA GLU A 172 -12.66 -24.39 7.38
C GLU A 172 -12.34 -25.68 6.61
N THR A 173 -12.67 -25.72 5.32
CA THR A 173 -12.39 -26.87 4.46
C THR A 173 -10.88 -27.08 4.29
N LEU A 174 -10.13 -26.00 4.04
CA LEU A 174 -8.68 -26.07 3.85
C LEU A 174 -7.94 -26.54 5.10
N THR A 175 -8.35 -26.05 6.26
CA THR A 175 -7.64 -26.31 7.53
C THR A 175 -8.17 -27.52 8.29
N GLY A 176 -9.37 -27.99 7.95
CA GLY A 176 -10.11 -29.00 8.72
C GLY A 176 -10.54 -28.54 10.11
N LYS A 177 -10.45 -27.24 10.41
CA LYS A 177 -10.79 -26.62 11.71
C LYS A 177 -12.03 -25.76 11.58
N LYS A 178 -12.81 -25.64 12.66
CA LYS A 178 -13.89 -24.67 12.73
C LYS A 178 -13.32 -23.25 12.85
N PHE A 179 -14.01 -22.30 12.23
CA PHE A 179 -13.64 -20.90 12.29
C PHE A 179 -13.84 -20.35 13.72
N ASP A 180 -12.81 -19.70 14.24
CA ASP A 180 -12.79 -19.12 15.58
C ASP A 180 -13.25 -17.65 15.52
N TYR A 181 -14.54 -17.43 15.79
CA TYR A 181 -15.12 -16.07 15.74
C TYR A 181 -14.61 -15.17 16.86
N ASP A 182 -14.27 -15.73 18.03
CA ASP A 182 -13.71 -14.93 19.13
C ASP A 182 -12.30 -14.43 18.76
N LYS A 183 -11.49 -15.33 18.20
CA LYS A 183 -10.16 -14.96 17.68
C LYS A 183 -10.26 -13.97 16.52
N PHE A 184 -11.22 -14.14 15.64
CA PHE A 184 -11.46 -13.21 14.54
C PHE A 184 -11.81 -11.82 15.06
N GLU A 185 -12.69 -11.69 16.06
CA GLU A 185 -13.01 -10.39 16.66
C GLU A 185 -11.79 -9.75 17.33
N GLU A 186 -10.94 -10.54 18.01
CA GLU A 186 -9.65 -10.03 18.54
C GLU A 186 -8.75 -9.48 17.44
N VAL A 187 -8.58 -10.21 16.33
CA VAL A 187 -7.78 -9.75 15.19
C VAL A 187 -8.37 -8.49 14.58
N MET A 188 -9.70 -8.42 14.43
CA MET A 188 -10.39 -7.22 13.94
C MET A 188 -10.15 -6.01 14.85
N LYS A 189 -10.17 -6.18 16.19
CA LYS A 189 -9.87 -5.11 17.15
C LYS A 189 -8.44 -4.58 16.96
N VAL A 190 -7.48 -5.47 16.82
CA VAL A 190 -6.07 -5.10 16.57
C VAL A 190 -5.94 -4.37 15.23
N ALA A 191 -6.52 -4.91 14.15
CA ALA A 191 -6.40 -4.31 12.82
C ALA A 191 -7.10 -2.93 12.73
N ALA A 192 -8.29 -2.77 13.35
CA ALA A 192 -8.98 -1.50 13.40
C ALA A 192 -8.20 -0.44 14.20
N GLN A 193 -7.58 -0.83 15.33
CA GLN A 193 -6.74 0.06 16.11
C GLN A 193 -5.48 0.47 15.32
N ASN A 194 -4.82 -0.48 14.65
CA ASN A 194 -3.65 -0.22 13.82
C ASN A 194 -3.98 0.75 12.67
N ALA A 195 -5.15 0.60 12.06
CA ALA A 195 -5.64 1.51 11.03
C ALA A 195 -5.90 2.93 11.59
N ALA A 196 -6.45 3.04 12.82
CA ALA A 196 -6.65 4.30 13.50
C ALA A 196 -5.32 4.98 13.86
N ASP A 197 -4.36 4.22 14.39
CA ASP A 197 -3.02 4.72 14.74
C ASP A 197 -2.26 5.20 13.48
N TRP A 198 -2.40 4.50 12.35
CA TRP A 198 -1.85 4.92 11.06
C TRP A 198 -2.53 6.17 10.49
N TYR A 199 -3.85 6.23 10.58
CA TYR A 199 -4.60 7.41 10.16
C TYR A 199 -4.19 8.65 10.97
N GLU A 200 -3.95 8.51 12.28
CA GLU A 200 -3.42 9.58 13.10
C GLU A 200 -2.04 10.04 12.59
N ALA A 201 -1.11 9.10 12.31
CA ALA A 201 0.22 9.44 11.79
C ALA A 201 0.14 10.27 10.50
N THR A 202 -0.69 9.86 9.55
CA THR A 202 -0.88 10.58 8.29
C THR A 202 -1.59 11.92 8.47
N SER A 203 -2.53 12.01 9.41
CA SER A 203 -3.24 13.27 9.74
C SER A 203 -2.33 14.31 10.37
N LEU A 204 -1.32 13.91 11.14
CA LEU A 204 -0.32 14.82 11.73
C LEU A 204 0.51 15.55 10.67
N CYS A 205 0.53 15.06 9.42
CA CYS A 205 1.18 15.75 8.30
C CYS A 205 0.51 17.08 7.91
N SER A 206 -0.71 17.35 8.40
CA SER A 206 -1.40 18.66 8.24
C SER A 206 -0.74 19.80 9.01
N ALA A 207 0.11 19.50 10.01
CA ALA A 207 0.92 20.50 10.71
C ALA A 207 1.90 21.20 9.76
N VAL A 208 2.24 22.46 10.06
CA VAL A 208 3.16 23.28 9.28
C VAL A 208 4.29 23.77 10.19
N PRO A 209 5.54 23.34 9.98
CA PRO A 209 5.97 22.38 8.98
C PRO A 209 5.49 20.95 9.31
N SER A 210 5.39 20.08 8.28
CA SER A 210 5.02 18.68 8.48
C SER A 210 6.13 17.91 9.21
N PRO A 211 5.79 17.14 10.26
CA PRO A 211 6.78 16.38 11.02
C PRO A 211 7.26 15.11 10.29
N LEU A 212 6.51 14.65 9.29
CA LEU A 212 6.81 13.44 8.52
C LEU A 212 7.14 13.82 7.07
N SER A 213 8.21 13.23 6.54
CA SER A 213 8.53 13.36 5.13
C SER A 213 7.78 12.32 4.30
N GLY A 214 7.52 12.62 3.03
CA GLY A 214 6.89 11.66 2.14
C GLY A 214 7.67 10.36 1.96
N PHE A 215 8.99 10.43 2.00
CA PHE A 215 9.84 9.25 1.99
C PHE A 215 9.58 8.33 3.19
N ASP A 216 9.44 8.91 4.37
CA ASP A 216 9.14 8.17 5.58
C ASP A 216 7.71 7.63 5.58
N MET A 217 6.74 8.39 5.07
CA MET A 217 5.36 7.94 4.92
C MET A 217 5.27 6.66 4.10
N PHE A 218 5.94 6.58 2.96
CA PHE A 218 5.98 5.36 2.14
C PHE A 218 6.67 4.19 2.84
N ASN A 219 7.70 4.44 3.64
CA ASN A 219 8.37 3.37 4.37
C ASN A 219 7.50 2.81 5.50
N TYR A 220 6.85 3.68 6.31
CA TYR A 220 5.97 3.22 7.40
C TYR A 220 4.71 2.52 6.91
N MET A 221 4.22 2.85 5.72
CA MET A 221 3.10 2.16 5.08
C MET A 221 3.30 0.64 4.99
N ALA A 222 4.55 0.16 4.88
CA ALA A 222 4.84 -1.27 4.82
C ALA A 222 4.23 -2.05 6.01
N LEU A 223 4.17 -1.45 7.20
CA LEU A 223 3.61 -2.11 8.38
C LEU A 223 2.10 -2.27 8.30
N ILE A 224 1.36 -1.23 7.89
CA ILE A 224 -0.09 -1.34 7.77
C ILE A 224 -0.51 -2.29 6.64
N VAL A 225 0.33 -2.43 5.60
CA VAL A 225 0.11 -3.42 4.53
C VAL A 225 0.37 -4.84 5.04
N CYS A 226 1.55 -5.09 5.62
CA CYS A 226 2.03 -6.45 5.89
C CYS A 226 1.67 -6.98 7.27
N MET A 227 1.32 -6.11 8.20
CA MET A 227 1.15 -6.46 9.62
C MET A 227 -0.14 -5.88 10.21
N ARG A 228 -1.17 -5.64 9.40
CA ARG A 228 -2.42 -5.00 9.81
C ARG A 228 -3.06 -5.70 11.03
N GLY A 229 -3.08 -7.02 11.08
CA GLY A 229 -3.62 -7.81 12.18
C GLY A 229 -2.64 -8.07 13.35
N LYS A 230 -1.42 -7.51 13.33
CA LYS A 230 -0.38 -7.77 14.35
C LYS A 230 -0.29 -6.63 15.36
N PRO A 231 -0.22 -6.92 16.70
CA PRO A 231 -0.12 -5.87 17.72
C PRO A 231 1.12 -4.98 17.60
N GLU A 232 2.23 -5.50 17.13
CA GLU A 232 3.50 -4.80 16.96
C GLU A 232 3.41 -3.66 15.95
N CYS A 233 2.54 -3.78 14.94
CA CYS A 233 2.23 -2.73 13.99
C CYS A 233 1.70 -1.48 14.71
N GLY A 234 0.67 -1.64 15.56
CA GLY A 234 0.10 -0.54 16.34
C GLY A 234 1.06 0.03 17.38
N GLN A 235 1.87 -0.82 18.04
CA GLN A 235 2.91 -0.34 18.95
C GLN A 235 3.87 0.61 18.22
N THR A 236 4.28 0.26 17.00
CA THR A 236 5.16 1.10 16.19
C THR A 236 4.49 2.41 15.79
N PHE A 237 3.21 2.39 15.38
CA PHE A 237 2.49 3.62 15.01
C PHE A 237 2.23 4.53 16.21
N ARG A 238 1.89 4.00 17.37
CA ARG A 238 1.75 4.83 18.58
C ARG A 238 3.07 5.48 18.98
N LYS A 239 4.20 4.77 18.84
CA LYS A 239 5.53 5.35 19.05
C LYS A 239 5.82 6.45 18.02
N LEU A 240 5.53 6.19 16.73
CA LEU A 240 5.65 7.20 15.67
C LEU A 240 4.79 8.43 15.98
N ASN A 241 3.52 8.25 16.35
CA ASN A 241 2.61 9.35 16.66
C ASN A 241 3.14 10.21 17.82
N ALA A 242 3.71 9.60 18.86
CA ALA A 242 4.34 10.32 19.96
C ALA A 242 5.55 11.13 19.48
N GLU A 243 6.42 10.54 18.66
CA GLU A 243 7.58 11.20 18.06
C GLU A 243 7.16 12.38 17.17
N LEU A 244 6.12 12.19 16.32
CA LEU A 244 5.60 13.24 15.44
C LEU A 244 4.98 14.41 16.24
N LYS A 245 4.20 14.12 17.28
CA LYS A 245 3.63 15.15 18.17
C LYS A 245 4.72 15.96 18.86
N GLN A 246 5.79 15.30 19.30
CA GLN A 246 6.95 15.99 19.88
C GLN A 246 7.61 16.90 18.82
N MET A 247 7.81 16.42 17.58
CA MET A 247 8.38 17.24 16.51
C MET A 247 7.52 18.47 16.21
N ILE A 248 6.18 18.33 16.21
CA ILE A 248 5.25 19.44 16.03
C ILE A 248 5.43 20.47 17.16
N ALA A 249 5.47 20.02 18.42
CA ALA A 249 5.66 20.90 19.58
C ALA A 249 7.00 21.68 19.54
N GLU A 250 8.03 21.07 18.94
CA GLU A 250 9.36 21.66 18.75
C GLU A 250 9.49 22.46 17.43
N GLY A 251 8.44 22.52 16.60
CA GLY A 251 8.46 23.19 15.29
C GLY A 251 9.43 22.54 14.28
N ARG A 252 9.70 21.25 14.42
CA ARG A 252 10.66 20.54 13.55
C ARG A 252 9.99 19.94 12.31
N CYS A 253 10.67 20.11 11.18
CA CYS A 253 10.28 19.52 9.90
C CYS A 253 10.82 18.09 9.72
N GLY A 254 10.03 17.21 9.09
CA GLY A 254 10.42 15.85 8.72
C GLY A 254 11.52 15.81 7.65
N MET A 255 11.70 16.88 6.87
CA MET A 255 12.78 17.03 5.90
C MET A 255 14.11 17.45 6.56
N LYS A 256 14.72 16.57 7.30
CA LYS A 256 15.93 16.81 8.10
C LYS A 256 16.92 17.79 7.40
N GLY A 257 17.16 18.96 8.02
CA GLY A 257 18.12 19.95 7.57
C GLY A 257 17.69 20.80 6.36
N VAL A 258 16.41 20.75 5.96
CA VAL A 258 15.85 21.57 4.89
C VAL A 258 14.54 22.17 5.35
N GLU A 259 14.33 23.44 5.02
CA GLU A 259 13.07 24.15 5.26
C GLU A 259 11.97 23.65 4.32
N GLU A 260 10.76 23.43 4.85
CA GLU A 260 9.57 23.12 4.06
C GLU A 260 9.05 24.41 3.42
N LYS A 261 9.31 24.57 2.12
CA LYS A 261 8.86 25.72 1.34
C LYS A 261 7.57 25.48 0.60
N HIS A 262 7.40 24.23 0.11
CA HIS A 262 6.26 23.79 -0.66
C HIS A 262 5.74 22.47 -0.12
N ARG A 263 4.44 22.28 -0.20
CA ARG A 263 3.70 21.13 0.30
C ARG A 263 2.96 20.48 -0.84
N ILE A 264 3.22 19.22 -1.11
CA ILE A 264 2.57 18.55 -2.24
C ILE A 264 1.80 17.30 -1.83
N MET A 265 0.75 17.01 -2.59
CA MET A 265 0.16 15.68 -2.64
C MET A 265 0.88 14.87 -3.73
N TRP A 266 1.30 13.66 -3.37
CA TRP A 266 1.73 12.66 -4.34
C TRP A 266 0.54 11.78 -4.72
N ASP A 267 0.20 11.73 -6.01
CA ASP A 267 -0.86 10.87 -6.51
C ASP A 267 -0.29 9.64 -7.21
N GLY A 268 -0.86 8.47 -6.87
CA GLY A 268 -0.45 7.17 -7.39
C GLY A 268 0.59 6.44 -6.54
N ILE A 269 1.01 5.28 -7.02
CA ILE A 269 1.99 4.41 -6.37
C ILE A 269 3.37 5.06 -6.40
N ALA A 270 4.23 4.78 -5.42
CA ALA A 270 5.60 5.26 -5.44
C ALA A 270 6.42 4.61 -6.58
N CYS A 271 7.33 5.37 -7.18
CA CYS A 271 8.32 4.85 -8.12
C CYS A 271 9.46 4.19 -7.32
N TRP A 272 9.25 2.93 -6.88
CA TRP A 272 10.14 2.28 -5.92
C TRP A 272 11.61 2.18 -6.37
N PRO A 273 11.93 1.88 -7.66
CA PRO A 273 13.33 1.81 -8.10
C PRO A 273 14.08 3.14 -7.95
N TYR A 274 13.32 4.25 -7.93
CA TYR A 274 13.84 5.61 -7.87
C TYR A 274 13.34 6.42 -6.68
N LEU A 275 12.75 5.77 -5.65
CA LEU A 275 12.20 6.47 -4.50
C LEU A 275 13.20 7.44 -3.84
N SER A 276 14.44 7.00 -3.67
CA SER A 276 15.50 7.85 -3.11
C SER A 276 15.85 9.05 -4.00
N HIS A 277 15.81 8.86 -5.32
CA HIS A 277 16.08 9.93 -6.28
C HIS A 277 14.93 10.95 -6.29
N THR A 278 13.69 10.48 -6.45
CA THR A 278 12.51 11.37 -6.49
C THR A 278 12.42 12.22 -5.23
N TYR A 279 12.61 11.61 -4.05
CA TYR A 279 12.61 12.36 -2.80
C TYR A 279 13.78 13.32 -2.67
N LYS A 280 15.00 12.93 -3.10
CA LYS A 280 16.18 13.81 -3.04
C LYS A 280 15.98 15.08 -3.87
N VAL A 281 15.40 14.95 -5.06
CA VAL A 281 15.11 16.09 -5.93
C VAL A 281 14.09 17.02 -5.26
N LEU A 282 12.97 16.49 -4.75
CA LEU A 282 11.98 17.28 -4.01
C LEU A 282 12.62 18.03 -2.84
N LYS A 283 13.42 17.33 -2.04
CA LYS A 283 14.12 17.91 -0.89
C LYS A 283 15.04 19.06 -1.29
N ASN A 284 15.75 18.97 -2.43
CA ASN A 284 16.62 20.03 -2.90
C ASN A 284 15.88 21.34 -3.18
N TYR A 285 14.60 21.27 -3.53
CA TYR A 285 13.74 22.43 -3.77
C TYR A 285 12.92 22.85 -2.54
N GLY A 286 13.08 22.16 -1.39
CA GLY A 286 12.28 22.41 -0.21
C GLY A 286 10.83 21.94 -0.35
N ILE A 287 10.57 20.99 -1.24
CA ILE A 287 9.25 20.41 -1.48
C ILE A 287 9.07 19.19 -0.57
N ASN A 288 8.05 19.21 0.28
CA ASN A 288 7.67 18.06 1.10
C ASN A 288 6.39 17.42 0.60
N MET A 289 6.38 16.10 0.46
CA MET A 289 5.17 15.34 0.25
C MET A 289 4.46 15.16 1.59
N VAL A 290 3.30 15.79 1.76
CA VAL A 290 2.54 15.82 3.01
C VAL A 290 1.21 15.07 2.91
N GLY A 291 0.77 14.74 1.71
CA GLY A 291 -0.43 13.96 1.42
C GLY A 291 -0.20 12.97 0.27
N SER A 292 -0.92 11.85 0.29
CA SER A 292 -0.90 10.90 -0.82
C SER A 292 -2.13 9.98 -0.77
N THR A 293 -2.67 9.64 -1.93
CA THR A 293 -3.76 8.67 -2.05
C THR A 293 -3.33 7.26 -1.67
N TYR A 294 -2.07 6.91 -1.87
CA TYR A 294 -1.56 5.55 -1.70
C TYR A 294 -1.43 5.13 -0.22
N PRO A 295 -0.72 5.83 0.67
CA PRO A 295 -0.65 5.47 2.09
C PRO A 295 -1.99 5.48 2.82
N SER A 296 -2.89 6.39 2.47
CA SER A 296 -4.20 6.51 3.13
C SER A 296 -5.15 5.35 2.82
N ALA A 297 -4.94 4.64 1.70
CA ALA A 297 -5.81 3.53 1.27
C ALA A 297 -5.85 2.37 2.27
N TRP A 298 -4.84 2.20 3.11
CA TRP A 298 -4.72 1.07 4.03
C TRP A 298 -5.36 1.27 5.40
N ALA A 299 -5.89 2.46 5.70
CA ALA A 299 -6.55 2.79 6.97
C ALA A 299 -8.03 2.37 6.96
N LEU A 300 -8.30 1.07 6.89
CA LEU A 300 -9.66 0.53 6.87
C LEU A 300 -10.39 0.79 8.20
N ARG A 301 -11.61 1.33 8.12
CA ARG A 301 -12.44 1.65 9.28
C ARG A 301 -13.68 0.77 9.33
N TYR A 302 -13.80 -0.01 10.38
CA TYR A 302 -14.94 -0.89 10.62
C TYR A 302 -15.16 -1.14 12.12
N THR A 303 -16.31 -1.68 12.47
CA THR A 303 -16.63 -2.11 13.85
C THR A 303 -16.14 -3.55 14.04
N PRO A 304 -15.24 -3.83 14.99
CA PRO A 304 -14.80 -5.19 15.29
C PRO A 304 -15.98 -6.10 15.65
N GLY A 305 -15.93 -7.35 15.19
CA GLY A 305 -17.01 -8.34 15.38
C GLY A 305 -18.19 -8.19 14.40
N ASP A 306 -18.28 -7.09 13.66
CA ASP A 306 -19.34 -6.86 12.68
C ASP A 306 -18.84 -7.13 11.25
N LEU A 307 -19.19 -8.30 10.74
CA LEU A 307 -18.82 -8.74 9.39
C LEU A 307 -19.35 -7.80 8.29
N LYS A 308 -20.54 -7.22 8.50
CA LYS A 308 -21.13 -6.29 7.54
C LYS A 308 -20.41 -4.94 7.54
N SER A 309 -19.99 -4.47 8.71
CA SER A 309 -19.16 -3.28 8.83
C SER A 309 -17.79 -3.48 8.14
N LEU A 310 -17.19 -4.67 8.30
CA LEU A 310 -15.96 -5.04 7.57
C LEU A 310 -16.20 -5.03 6.05
N ALA A 311 -17.28 -5.66 5.59
CA ALA A 311 -17.64 -5.67 4.16
C ALA A 311 -17.80 -4.26 3.59
N ARG A 312 -18.44 -3.36 4.35
CA ARG A 312 -18.57 -1.95 3.97
C ARG A 312 -17.20 -1.28 3.79
N ALA A 313 -16.25 -1.52 4.70
CA ALA A 313 -14.91 -0.95 4.59
C ALA A 313 -14.20 -1.41 3.32
N TYR A 314 -14.29 -2.70 2.97
CA TYR A 314 -13.71 -3.25 1.74
C TYR A 314 -14.40 -2.76 0.47
N THR A 315 -15.72 -2.56 0.52
CA THR A 315 -16.50 -2.01 -0.61
C THR A 315 -16.20 -0.52 -0.84
N SER A 316 -15.87 0.22 0.23
CA SER A 316 -15.62 1.66 0.20
C SER A 316 -14.18 2.06 -0.16
N MET A 317 -13.35 1.11 -0.58
CA MET A 317 -11.97 1.42 -0.98
C MET A 317 -11.92 2.48 -2.07
N GLY A 318 -10.98 3.43 -1.95
CA GLY A 318 -10.84 4.53 -2.90
C GLY A 318 -10.81 4.07 -4.36
N ASN A 319 -10.01 3.06 -4.68
CA ASN A 319 -9.91 2.52 -6.05
C ASN A 319 -11.20 1.84 -6.54
N ASN A 320 -12.13 1.52 -5.65
CA ASN A 320 -13.44 0.93 -5.98
C ASN A 320 -14.53 1.97 -6.19
N LEU A 321 -14.17 3.25 -6.27
CA LEU A 321 -15.10 4.36 -6.51
C LEU A 321 -14.95 4.91 -7.93
N GLY A 322 -16.05 5.39 -8.50
CA GLY A 322 -16.06 6.09 -9.78
C GLY A 322 -15.31 7.42 -9.74
N MET A 323 -15.25 8.11 -10.89
CA MET A 323 -14.45 9.34 -11.10
C MET A 323 -14.73 10.42 -10.06
N GLN A 324 -15.99 10.63 -9.67
CA GLN A 324 -16.32 11.67 -8.68
C GLN A 324 -15.72 11.35 -7.29
N GLY A 325 -15.86 10.10 -6.83
CA GLY A 325 -15.26 9.68 -5.55
C GLY A 325 -13.73 9.75 -5.55
N GLN A 326 -13.11 9.43 -6.68
CA GLN A 326 -11.68 9.56 -6.88
C GLN A 326 -11.21 11.03 -6.84
N TYR A 327 -11.99 11.93 -7.46
CA TYR A 327 -11.75 13.37 -7.39
C TYR A 327 -11.90 13.89 -5.95
N ASP A 328 -13.01 13.55 -5.27
CA ASP A 328 -13.29 14.01 -3.91
C ASP A 328 -12.21 13.54 -2.92
N LEU A 329 -11.72 12.31 -3.07
CA LEU A 329 -10.63 11.78 -2.25
C LEU A 329 -9.37 12.67 -2.37
N ARG A 330 -8.97 13.03 -3.58
CA ARG A 330 -7.79 13.86 -3.83
C ARG A 330 -7.99 15.29 -3.34
N LYS A 331 -9.15 15.88 -3.63
CA LYS A 331 -9.54 17.20 -3.15
C LYS A 331 -9.44 17.29 -1.62
N ASN A 332 -9.99 16.32 -0.90
CA ASN A 332 -9.95 16.28 0.55
C ASN A 332 -8.51 16.18 1.06
N ILE A 333 -7.67 15.32 0.47
CA ILE A 333 -6.25 15.22 0.86
C ILE A 333 -5.54 16.56 0.66
N ILE A 334 -5.71 17.22 -0.49
CA ILE A 334 -5.09 18.51 -0.79
C ILE A 334 -5.48 19.56 0.26
N GLN A 335 -6.78 19.63 0.58
CA GLN A 335 -7.31 20.61 1.54
C GLN A 335 -6.88 20.32 2.98
N ASP A 336 -7.03 19.07 3.42
CA ASP A 336 -6.73 18.64 4.80
C ASP A 336 -5.24 18.78 5.12
N THR A 337 -4.37 18.48 4.15
CA THR A 337 -2.91 18.56 4.32
C THR A 337 -2.33 19.90 3.85
N LYS A 338 -3.18 20.84 3.40
CA LYS A 338 -2.77 22.19 2.95
C LYS A 338 -1.69 22.10 1.85
N CYS A 339 -1.93 21.27 0.84
CA CYS A 339 -1.03 21.18 -0.30
C CYS A 339 -1.16 22.40 -1.20
N ASP A 340 -0.04 22.93 -1.66
CA ASP A 340 0.06 24.01 -2.63
C ASP A 340 0.42 23.50 -4.04
N GLY A 341 0.50 22.18 -4.24
CA GLY A 341 0.71 21.54 -5.53
C GLY A 341 0.47 20.04 -5.50
N VAL A 342 0.43 19.42 -6.68
CA VAL A 342 0.24 17.96 -6.85
C VAL A 342 1.29 17.41 -7.82
N ILE A 343 1.87 16.28 -7.47
CA ILE A 343 2.70 15.49 -8.38
C ILE A 343 1.98 14.18 -8.66
N MET A 344 1.70 13.90 -9.92
CA MET A 344 1.07 12.68 -10.40
C MET A 344 2.10 11.76 -11.03
N HIS A 345 2.27 10.58 -10.46
CA HIS A 345 3.07 9.52 -11.04
C HIS A 345 2.22 8.76 -12.06
N MET A 346 2.43 9.07 -13.35
CA MET A 346 1.82 8.35 -14.49
C MET A 346 2.46 6.98 -14.60
N ASN A 347 1.84 6.01 -13.94
CA ASN A 347 2.41 4.70 -13.72
C ASN A 347 2.12 3.75 -14.87
N ARG A 348 3.07 3.59 -15.79
CA ARG A 348 2.90 2.92 -17.09
C ARG A 348 2.28 1.53 -17.05
N SER A 349 2.56 0.74 -16.04
CA SER A 349 1.97 -0.60 -15.91
C SER A 349 0.76 -0.68 -14.98
N CYS A 350 0.38 0.41 -14.27
CA CYS A 350 -0.79 0.45 -13.42
C CYS A 350 -1.96 1.17 -14.10
N LYS A 351 -2.74 0.44 -14.90
CA LYS A 351 -3.88 1.02 -15.64
C LYS A 351 -4.96 1.59 -14.72
N MET A 352 -5.13 1.03 -13.53
CA MET A 352 -6.11 1.51 -12.55
C MET A 352 -5.81 2.95 -12.08
N CYS A 353 -4.55 3.28 -11.85
CA CYS A 353 -4.17 4.64 -11.45
C CYS A 353 -4.08 5.58 -12.66
N ASP A 354 -3.44 5.12 -13.75
CA ASP A 354 -3.05 5.95 -14.87
C ASP A 354 -4.24 6.50 -15.67
N PHE A 355 -5.27 5.67 -15.91
CA PHE A 355 -6.40 6.06 -16.76
C PHE A 355 -7.16 7.29 -16.27
N MET A 356 -7.30 7.49 -14.98
CA MET A 356 -8.12 8.58 -14.44
C MET A 356 -7.32 9.83 -14.07
N GLN A 357 -5.99 9.74 -14.00
CA GLN A 357 -5.15 10.83 -13.47
C GLN A 357 -5.22 12.08 -14.33
N TYR A 358 -5.33 11.93 -15.65
CA TYR A 358 -5.36 13.07 -16.55
C TYR A 358 -6.60 13.96 -16.32
N GLU A 359 -7.81 13.38 -16.39
CA GLU A 359 -9.06 14.11 -16.22
C GLU A 359 -9.23 14.65 -14.80
N ILE A 360 -8.84 13.86 -13.80
CA ILE A 360 -8.87 14.31 -12.40
C ILE A 360 -7.87 15.45 -12.19
N GLY A 361 -6.69 15.37 -12.78
CA GLY A 361 -5.68 16.43 -12.71
C GLY A 361 -6.19 17.74 -13.27
N GLN A 362 -6.79 17.72 -14.46
CA GLN A 362 -7.39 18.91 -15.05
C GLN A 362 -8.45 19.53 -14.15
N LYS A 363 -9.39 18.70 -13.64
CA LYS A 363 -10.45 19.15 -12.75
C LYS A 363 -9.91 19.74 -11.44
N LEU A 364 -8.90 19.13 -10.83
CA LEU A 364 -8.24 19.67 -9.62
C LEU A 364 -7.59 21.03 -9.88
N GLN A 365 -6.89 21.17 -11.02
CA GLN A 365 -6.26 22.43 -11.40
C GLN A 365 -7.27 23.53 -11.65
N GLU A 366 -8.38 23.23 -12.34
CA GLU A 366 -9.45 24.19 -12.64
C GLU A 366 -10.22 24.63 -11.37
N GLU A 367 -10.56 23.69 -10.48
CA GLU A 367 -11.39 24.01 -9.32
C GLU A 367 -10.60 24.49 -8.10
N LEU A 368 -9.40 23.96 -7.86
CA LEU A 368 -8.60 24.30 -6.67
C LEU A 368 -7.47 25.30 -6.97
N HIS A 369 -7.21 25.57 -8.26
CA HIS A 369 -6.12 26.47 -8.71
C HIS A 369 -4.74 26.04 -8.18
N VAL A 370 -4.51 24.73 -7.98
CA VAL A 370 -3.24 24.17 -7.57
C VAL A 370 -2.43 23.71 -8.79
N PRO A 371 -1.13 24.00 -8.89
CA PRO A 371 -0.29 23.50 -9.95
C PRO A 371 -0.18 21.98 -9.90
N ILE A 372 -0.24 21.34 -11.06
CA ILE A 372 -0.11 19.90 -11.21
C ILE A 372 1.05 19.57 -12.14
N THR A 373 1.92 18.70 -11.66
CA THR A 373 3.02 18.12 -12.43
C THR A 373 2.81 16.64 -12.62
N THR A 374 3.04 16.15 -13.83
CA THR A 374 3.02 14.74 -14.15
C THR A 374 4.41 14.27 -14.56
N PHE A 375 4.74 13.02 -14.26
CA PHE A 375 5.94 12.36 -14.76
C PHE A 375 5.67 10.89 -15.03
N ASP A 376 6.35 10.34 -16.04
CA ASP A 376 6.29 8.94 -16.37
C ASP A 376 7.19 8.11 -15.45
N GLY A 377 6.68 6.95 -15.04
CA GLY A 377 7.43 6.00 -14.25
C GLY A 377 6.74 4.65 -14.16
N ASP A 378 7.19 3.83 -13.24
CA ASP A 378 6.58 2.54 -12.93
C ASP A 378 6.88 2.15 -11.49
N GLN A 379 5.97 1.43 -10.86
CA GLN A 379 6.16 0.97 -9.49
C GLN A 379 7.30 -0.06 -9.36
N ALA A 380 7.66 -0.79 -10.42
CA ALA A 380 8.70 -1.81 -10.36
C ALA A 380 9.69 -1.77 -11.52
N ASP A 381 9.26 -1.32 -12.71
CA ASP A 381 10.08 -1.32 -13.92
C ASP A 381 10.89 -0.01 -14.06
N PRO A 382 12.21 -0.04 -13.84
CA PRO A 382 13.03 1.16 -13.91
C PRO A 382 13.17 1.75 -15.33
N ARG A 383 12.78 1.01 -16.37
CA ARG A 383 12.92 1.43 -17.78
C ARG A 383 11.96 2.57 -18.15
N ASN A 384 10.87 2.72 -17.40
CA ASN A 384 9.83 3.73 -17.65
C ASN A 384 10.09 5.07 -16.96
N TYR A 385 11.21 5.26 -16.27
CA TYR A 385 11.54 6.48 -15.54
C TYR A 385 12.79 7.17 -16.11
N SER A 386 12.70 8.47 -16.31
CA SER A 386 13.83 9.31 -16.69
C SER A 386 14.14 10.34 -15.59
N PRO A 387 15.30 10.26 -14.92
CA PRO A 387 15.71 11.24 -13.91
C PRO A 387 15.69 12.69 -14.45
N ALA A 388 16.22 12.91 -15.66
CA ALA A 388 16.28 14.22 -16.25
C ALA A 388 14.89 14.80 -16.58
N GLN A 389 13.96 13.96 -17.05
CA GLN A 389 12.58 14.38 -17.30
C GLN A 389 11.87 14.74 -15.99
N TYR A 390 12.01 13.93 -14.95
CA TYR A 390 11.43 14.20 -13.65
C TYR A 390 11.90 15.55 -13.08
N GLU A 391 13.22 15.82 -13.12
CA GLU A 391 13.78 17.09 -12.66
C GLU A 391 13.27 18.27 -13.49
N THR A 392 13.17 18.10 -14.81
CA THR A 392 12.65 19.12 -15.72
C THR A 392 11.18 19.43 -15.45
N CYS A 393 10.34 18.42 -15.30
CA CYS A 393 8.91 18.60 -14.98
C CYS A 393 8.72 19.41 -13.69
N LEU A 394 9.50 19.14 -12.65
CA LEU A 394 9.43 19.90 -11.39
C LEU A 394 9.85 21.36 -11.55
N LEU A 395 10.87 21.65 -12.38
CA LEU A 395 11.35 23.02 -12.60
C LEU A 395 10.34 23.89 -13.36
N TYR A 396 9.64 23.33 -14.33
CA TYR A 396 8.70 24.09 -15.17
C TYR A 396 7.34 24.32 -14.49
N THR A 397 7.00 23.54 -13.47
CA THR A 397 5.74 23.68 -12.72
C THR A 397 5.90 24.39 -11.39
N SER A 398 7.12 24.60 -10.91
CA SER A 398 7.37 25.54 -9.80
C SER A 398 7.07 26.96 -10.29
N PRO A 399 6.38 27.81 -9.48
CA PRO A 399 6.23 29.22 -9.83
C PRO A 399 7.60 29.79 -10.17
N SER A 400 7.71 30.38 -11.35
CA SER A 400 8.98 30.98 -11.79
C SER A 400 9.38 32.06 -10.81
N PRO A 401 10.67 32.16 -10.40
CA PRO A 401 11.14 33.31 -9.62
C PRO A 401 11.00 34.65 -10.35
N ARG A 402 10.37 34.66 -11.51
CA ARG A 402 10.16 35.87 -12.37
C ARG A 402 8.69 36.32 -12.40
N ASP A 403 7.78 35.61 -11.77
CA ASP A 403 6.39 36.02 -11.54
C ASP A 403 6.24 36.41 -10.05
#